data_fe037b93bfeef9609c9b40e0bd5d69a6
#
_entry.id   fe037b93bfeef9609c9b40e0bd5d69a6
#
_cell.length_a   1.000
_cell.length_b   1.000
_cell.length_c   1.000
_cell.angle_alpha   90.00
_cell.angle_beta   90.00
_cell.angle_gamma   90.00
#
_symmetry.space_group_name_H-M   'P 1'
#
loop_
_entity.id
_entity.type
_entity.pdbx_description
1 polymer ?
#
loop_
_entity_poly.entity_id
_entity_poly.type
_entity_poly.pdbx_seq_one_letter_code
_entity_poly.pdbx_strand_id
1 'polypeptide(L)'
;SLPTGTELNHILDVFNDKVALEPISYNQLLLKLGDENTTGTPKYYAQRDNADFYVAPIPADADSFRVLYSVKPTSSSTSIPDTIGKENRELISHGALYRLQMMSGQPWSNPSAAGSNKQLFEREVGRAIRQVKYGFSGGSLTAKPRAFI
;
A
#
# COMPACT_ATOMS: atom_id res chain seq x y z
N SER A 1 10.77 -7.73 10.37
CA SER A 1 11.16 -6.32 10.58
C SER A 1 10.99 -5.54 9.29
N LEU A 2 10.59 -4.29 9.37
CA LEU A 2 10.50 -3.39 8.22
C LEU A 2 11.90 -3.06 7.67
N PRO A 3 12.04 -2.78 6.36
CA PRO A 3 13.29 -2.29 5.80
C PRO A 3 13.72 -0.96 6.45
N THR A 4 15.04 -0.75 6.58
CA THR A 4 15.57 0.48 7.17
C THR A 4 15.12 1.73 6.38
N GLY A 5 14.72 2.77 7.09
CA GLY A 5 14.25 4.04 6.48
C GLY A 5 12.82 3.96 5.92
N THR A 6 12.07 2.92 6.25
CA THR A 6 10.68 2.79 5.85
C THR A 6 9.75 2.68 7.05
N GLU A 7 8.51 3.09 6.89
CA GLU A 7 7.43 2.90 7.84
C GLU A 7 6.26 2.16 7.19
N LEU A 8 5.47 1.47 7.99
CA LEU A 8 4.28 0.78 7.53
C LEU A 8 3.29 1.79 6.95
N ASN A 9 2.79 1.52 5.76
CA ASN A 9 1.74 2.33 5.15
C ASN A 9 0.37 1.68 5.32
N HIS A 10 0.20 0.46 4.77
CA HIS A 10 -1.03 -0.31 4.89
C HIS A 10 -0.73 -1.79 4.99
N ILE A 11 -1.52 -2.50 5.77
CA ILE A 11 -1.60 -3.96 5.72
C ILE A 11 -2.58 -4.31 4.59
N LEU A 12 -2.12 -5.11 3.65
CA LEU A 12 -2.91 -5.55 2.49
C LEU A 12 -3.66 -6.83 2.80
N ASP A 13 -2.96 -7.81 3.38
CA ASP A 13 -3.54 -9.09 3.76
C ASP A 13 -2.81 -9.66 4.99
N VAL A 14 -3.55 -10.39 5.81
CA VAL A 14 -3.02 -11.18 6.92
C VAL A 14 -3.49 -12.62 6.78
N PHE A 15 -2.55 -13.55 6.90
CA PHE A 15 -2.83 -14.98 6.86
C PHE A 15 -2.39 -15.63 8.17
N ASN A 16 -3.26 -16.46 8.72
CA ASN A 16 -2.89 -17.44 9.74
C ASN A 16 -2.72 -18.78 9.01
N ASP A 17 -1.50 -19.29 8.95
CA ASP A 17 -1.09 -20.40 8.09
C ASP A 17 -1.48 -20.16 6.61
N LYS A 18 -2.52 -20.83 6.13
CA LYS A 18 -3.02 -20.73 4.74
C LYS A 18 -4.38 -20.02 4.66
N VAL A 19 -4.94 -19.62 5.78
CA VAL A 19 -6.27 -18.99 5.86
C VAL A 19 -6.10 -17.47 5.90
N ALA A 20 -6.70 -16.77 4.95
CA ALA A 20 -6.74 -15.32 4.96
C ALA A 20 -7.71 -14.84 6.05
N LEU A 21 -7.30 -13.85 6.83
CA LEU A 21 -8.14 -13.17 7.81
C LEU A 21 -8.97 -12.09 7.11
N GLU A 22 -10.17 -11.85 7.62
CA GLU A 22 -11.05 -10.81 7.11
C GLU A 22 -10.68 -9.44 7.69
N PRO A 23 -10.43 -8.41 6.85
CA PRO A 23 -10.16 -7.06 7.32
C PRO A 23 -11.44 -6.41 7.86
N ILE A 24 -11.38 -5.87 9.06
CA ILE A 24 -12.47 -5.11 9.68
C ILE A 24 -11.95 -3.82 10.31
N SER A 25 -12.85 -2.89 10.64
CA SER A 25 -12.44 -1.70 11.37
C SER A 25 -12.05 -2.05 12.81
N TYR A 26 -11.14 -1.24 13.40
CA TYR A 26 -10.70 -1.46 14.78
C TYR A 26 -11.87 -1.48 15.78
N ASN A 27 -12.86 -0.61 15.59
CA ASN A 27 -14.05 -0.59 16.45
C ASN A 27 -14.90 -1.87 16.32
N GLN A 28 -15.04 -2.40 15.09
CA GLN A 28 -15.72 -3.68 14.89
C GLN A 28 -14.96 -4.84 15.50
N LEU A 29 -13.62 -4.79 15.46
CA LEU A 29 -12.78 -5.81 16.08
C LEU A 29 -12.98 -5.82 17.60
N LEU A 30 -12.99 -4.64 18.25
CA LEU A 30 -13.30 -4.54 19.68
C LEU A 30 -14.66 -5.10 20.03
N LEU A 31 -15.71 -4.83 19.21
CA LEU A 31 -17.02 -5.41 19.41
C LEU A 31 -17.04 -6.94 19.26
N LYS A 32 -16.21 -7.50 18.38
CA LYS A 32 -16.09 -8.95 18.19
C LYS A 32 -15.24 -9.66 19.25
N LEU A 33 -14.31 -8.95 19.89
CA LEU A 33 -13.56 -9.46 21.03
C LEU A 33 -14.45 -9.61 22.28
N GLY A 34 -15.57 -8.86 22.35
CA GLY A 34 -16.45 -8.84 23.50
C GLY A 34 -15.75 -8.35 24.77
N ASP A 35 -16.30 -8.73 25.94
CA ASP A 35 -15.63 -8.47 27.21
C ASP A 35 -14.36 -9.34 27.30
N GLU A 36 -13.23 -8.71 26.99
CA GLU A 36 -11.85 -9.09 27.20
C GLU A 36 -11.45 -10.58 27.00
N ASN A 37 -10.64 -10.82 26.00
CA ASN A 37 -9.84 -12.05 25.85
C ASN A 37 -10.55 -13.32 25.35
N THR A 38 -11.51 -13.20 24.44
CA THR A 38 -11.95 -14.39 23.71
C THR A 38 -10.78 -15.01 22.96
N THR A 39 -10.23 -16.10 23.49
CA THR A 39 -9.16 -16.86 22.84
C THR A 39 -9.73 -17.84 21.83
N GLY A 40 -9.02 -18.04 20.72
CA GLY A 40 -9.43 -18.96 19.68
C GLY A 40 -8.66 -18.77 18.38
N THR A 41 -9.09 -19.44 17.32
CA THR A 41 -8.46 -19.27 16.00
C THR A 41 -8.82 -17.91 15.42
N PRO A 42 -7.83 -17.05 15.13
CA PRO A 42 -8.05 -15.74 14.55
C PRO A 42 -8.79 -15.80 13.20
N LYS A 43 -9.77 -14.94 13.03
CA LYS A 43 -10.58 -14.82 11.80
C LYS A 43 -10.55 -13.40 11.21
N TYR A 44 -10.33 -12.41 12.07
CA TYR A 44 -10.41 -11.00 11.72
C TYR A 44 -9.10 -10.30 12.07
N TYR A 45 -8.79 -9.25 11.31
CA TYR A 45 -7.72 -8.33 11.68
C TYR A 45 -8.14 -6.89 11.48
N ALA A 46 -7.52 -6.00 12.24
CA ALA A 46 -7.67 -4.55 12.07
C ALA A 46 -6.32 -3.86 12.27
N GLN A 47 -6.05 -2.87 11.45
CA GLN A 47 -4.93 -1.96 11.63
C GLN A 47 -5.45 -0.71 12.36
N ARG A 48 -4.84 -0.37 13.50
CA ARG A 48 -5.19 0.82 14.26
C ARG A 48 -4.39 2.03 13.82
N ASP A 49 -3.09 1.83 13.61
CA ASP A 49 -2.13 2.87 13.26
C ASP A 49 -1.01 2.33 12.36
N ASN A 50 0.03 3.10 12.14
CA ASN A 50 1.15 2.71 11.28
C ASN A 50 2.15 1.72 11.94
N ALA A 51 1.90 1.30 13.18
CA ALA A 51 2.82 0.43 13.92
C ALA A 51 2.21 -0.94 14.21
N ASP A 52 0.93 -0.98 14.58
CA ASP A 52 0.29 -2.14 15.16
C ASP A 52 -0.91 -2.64 14.37
N PHE A 53 -1.06 -3.95 14.33
CA PHE A 53 -2.30 -4.58 13.91
C PHE A 53 -2.79 -5.55 14.99
N TYR A 54 -4.07 -5.75 15.01
CA TYR A 54 -4.78 -6.56 16.01
C TYR A 54 -5.53 -7.66 15.30
N VAL A 55 -5.66 -8.80 15.96
CA VAL A 55 -6.41 -9.95 15.47
C VAL A 55 -7.49 -10.37 16.44
N ALA A 56 -8.57 -10.93 15.96
CA ALA A 56 -9.67 -11.45 16.76
C ALA A 56 -10.19 -12.78 16.19
N PRO A 57 -10.51 -13.79 17.05
CA PRO A 57 -10.12 -13.95 18.47
C PRO A 57 -8.60 -13.88 18.70
N ILE A 58 -8.23 -13.69 19.97
CA ILE A 58 -6.80 -13.74 20.37
C ILE A 58 -6.31 -15.18 20.24
N PRO A 59 -5.19 -15.46 19.57
CA PRO A 59 -4.66 -16.82 19.49
C PRO A 59 -4.35 -17.37 20.88
N ALA A 60 -4.75 -18.64 21.11
CA ALA A 60 -4.49 -19.32 22.39
C ALA A 60 -3.01 -19.63 22.57
N ASP A 61 -2.31 -19.89 21.47
CA ASP A 61 -0.89 -20.21 21.41
C ASP A 61 -0.15 -19.21 20.51
N ALA A 62 1.18 -19.30 20.46
CA ALA A 62 2.01 -18.49 19.58
C ALA A 62 1.80 -18.89 18.11
N ASP A 63 0.89 -18.19 17.44
CA ASP A 63 0.59 -18.39 16.03
C ASP A 63 1.58 -17.66 15.12
N SER A 64 1.84 -18.24 13.94
CA SER A 64 2.63 -17.63 12.88
C SER A 64 1.74 -16.89 11.90
N PHE A 65 1.86 -15.57 11.85
CA PHE A 65 1.15 -14.76 10.87
C PHE A 65 2.06 -14.38 9.69
N ARG A 66 1.56 -14.59 8.48
CA ARG A 66 2.15 -14.03 7.28
C ARG A 66 1.39 -12.76 6.93
N VAL A 67 2.08 -11.63 6.98
CA VAL A 67 1.49 -10.32 6.72
C VAL A 67 2.03 -9.78 5.40
N LEU A 68 1.12 -9.46 4.49
CA LEU A 68 1.42 -8.71 3.28
C LEU A 68 1.14 -7.24 3.56
N TYR A 69 2.14 -6.39 3.40
CA TYR A 69 2.03 -4.98 3.75
C TYR A 69 2.73 -4.10 2.72
N SER A 70 2.28 -2.85 2.62
CA SER A 70 2.97 -1.80 1.89
C SER A 70 3.75 -0.91 2.84
N VAL A 71 4.91 -0.45 2.39
CA VAL A 71 5.75 0.49 3.13
C VAL A 71 5.88 1.79 2.36
N LYS A 72 6.13 2.88 3.09
CA LYS A 72 6.50 4.17 2.52
C LYS A 72 7.81 4.64 3.15
N PRO A 73 8.61 5.47 2.46
CA PRO A 73 9.78 6.09 3.06
C PRO A 73 9.39 6.99 4.23
N THR A 74 10.20 7.00 5.29
CA THR A 74 10.05 7.98 6.37
C THR A 74 10.41 9.38 5.86
N SER A 75 9.91 10.42 6.51
CA SER A 75 10.22 11.83 6.15
C SER A 75 11.72 12.16 6.27
N SER A 76 12.46 11.42 7.06
CA SER A 76 13.91 11.54 7.25
C SER A 76 14.73 10.61 6.34
N SER A 77 14.08 9.81 5.48
CA SER A 77 14.78 8.90 4.59
C SER A 77 15.53 9.69 3.51
N THR A 78 16.81 9.45 3.40
CA THR A 78 17.70 10.04 2.37
C THR A 78 17.89 9.12 1.16
N SER A 79 17.34 7.90 1.22
CA SER A 79 17.45 6.92 0.15
C SER A 79 16.12 6.17 -0.03
N ILE A 80 15.91 5.68 -1.24
CA ILE A 80 14.83 4.77 -1.60
C ILE A 80 15.43 3.47 -2.13
N PRO A 81 14.75 2.32 -1.98
CA PRO A 81 15.22 1.08 -2.54
C PRO A 81 15.48 1.21 -4.05
N ASP A 82 16.59 0.66 -4.51
CA ASP A 82 17.04 0.71 -5.91
C ASP A 82 15.98 0.21 -6.90
N THR A 83 15.22 -0.81 -6.52
CA THR A 83 14.12 -1.34 -7.33
C THR A 83 13.06 -0.28 -7.59
N ILE A 84 12.64 0.45 -6.56
CA ILE A 84 11.65 1.53 -6.70
C ILE A 84 12.22 2.69 -7.52
N GLY A 85 13.46 3.10 -7.22
CA GLY A 85 14.12 4.22 -7.89
C GLY A 85 14.38 3.98 -9.37
N LYS A 86 14.84 2.78 -9.74
CA LYS A 86 15.14 2.42 -11.13
C LYS A 86 13.88 2.20 -11.97
N GLU A 87 12.91 1.46 -11.43
CA GLU A 87 11.68 1.12 -12.15
C GLU A 87 10.73 2.32 -12.31
N ASN A 88 10.75 3.26 -11.35
CA ASN A 88 9.85 4.40 -11.35
C ASN A 88 10.57 5.75 -11.55
N ARG A 89 11.74 5.75 -12.18
CA ARG A 89 12.55 6.95 -12.37
C ARG A 89 11.80 8.07 -13.10
N GLU A 90 11.11 7.74 -14.18
CA GLU A 90 10.35 8.72 -14.96
C GLU A 90 9.17 9.28 -14.16
N LEU A 91 8.45 8.41 -13.44
CA LEU A 91 7.37 8.81 -12.53
C LEU A 91 7.86 9.83 -11.50
N ILE A 92 8.97 9.52 -10.82
CA ILE A 92 9.55 10.41 -9.79
C ILE A 92 9.98 11.73 -10.42
N SER A 93 10.64 11.69 -11.59
CA SER A 93 11.13 12.88 -12.28
C SER A 93 9.97 13.79 -12.72
N HIS A 94 8.93 13.26 -13.35
CA HIS A 94 7.77 14.05 -13.79
C HIS A 94 6.98 14.61 -12.60
N GLY A 95 6.84 13.85 -11.51
CA GLY A 95 6.21 14.33 -10.28
C GLY A 95 6.97 15.48 -9.62
N ALA A 96 8.30 15.39 -9.58
CA ALA A 96 9.15 16.46 -9.06
C ALA A 96 9.11 17.70 -9.95
N LEU A 97 9.25 17.55 -11.27
CA LEU A 97 9.19 18.65 -12.24
C LEU A 97 7.84 19.37 -12.19
N TYR A 98 6.73 18.62 -12.15
CA TYR A 98 5.41 19.20 -11.99
C TYR A 98 5.33 20.12 -10.78
N ARG A 99 5.77 19.65 -9.59
CA ARG A 99 5.71 20.45 -8.35
C ARG A 99 6.64 21.66 -8.40
N LEU A 100 7.85 21.51 -8.89
CA LEU A 100 8.81 22.61 -9.01
C LEU A 100 8.30 23.70 -9.95
N GLN A 101 7.79 23.32 -11.13
CA GLN A 101 7.32 24.27 -12.13
C GLN A 101 6.02 25.00 -11.75
N MET A 102 5.27 24.46 -10.79
CA MET A 102 4.09 25.12 -10.19
C MET A 102 4.44 26.16 -9.12
N MET A 103 5.69 26.22 -8.64
CA MET A 103 6.11 27.23 -7.66
C MET A 103 6.17 28.61 -8.33
N SER A 104 5.24 29.48 -7.96
CA SER A 104 5.23 30.87 -8.47
C SER A 104 6.42 31.69 -7.97
N GLY A 105 6.88 32.65 -8.79
CA GLY A 105 7.97 33.56 -8.40
C GLY A 105 9.38 32.93 -8.43
N GLN A 106 9.54 31.74 -8.94
CA GLN A 106 10.83 31.08 -9.08
C GLN A 106 11.33 31.11 -10.54
N PRO A 107 12.64 31.14 -10.79
CA PRO A 107 13.21 31.13 -12.15
C PRO A 107 12.79 29.92 -13.00
N TRP A 108 12.46 28.80 -12.35
CA TRP A 108 12.03 27.55 -12.98
C TRP A 108 10.49 27.42 -13.07
N SER A 109 9.74 28.44 -12.68
CA SER A 109 8.29 28.45 -12.78
C SER A 109 7.84 28.39 -14.24
N ASN A 110 7.08 27.36 -14.58
CA ASN A 110 6.52 27.18 -15.92
C ASN A 110 5.20 26.40 -15.84
N PRO A 111 4.04 27.06 -15.61
CA PRO A 111 2.75 26.39 -15.45
C PRO A 111 2.32 25.56 -16.65
N SER A 112 2.71 25.97 -17.86
CA SER A 112 2.41 25.21 -19.09
C SER A 112 3.15 23.87 -19.11
N ALA A 113 4.46 23.87 -18.85
CA ALA A 113 5.25 22.64 -18.75
C ALA A 113 4.83 21.79 -17.55
N ALA A 114 4.42 22.41 -16.45
CA ALA A 114 3.87 21.71 -15.28
C ALA A 114 2.64 20.86 -15.63
N GLY A 115 1.72 21.40 -16.47
CA GLY A 115 0.55 20.67 -16.94
C GLY A 115 0.92 19.38 -17.69
N SER A 116 1.88 19.47 -18.60
CA SER A 116 2.40 18.30 -19.34
C SER A 116 3.06 17.28 -18.43
N ASN A 117 3.90 17.73 -17.49
CA ASN A 117 4.54 16.83 -16.53
C ASN A 117 3.54 16.16 -15.58
N LYS A 118 2.44 16.86 -15.22
CA LYS A 118 1.35 16.26 -14.43
C LYS A 118 0.69 15.10 -15.17
N GLN A 119 0.37 15.27 -16.45
CA GLN A 119 -0.25 14.20 -17.26
C GLN A 119 0.67 12.98 -17.39
N LEU A 120 1.97 13.21 -17.62
CA LEU A 120 2.96 12.14 -17.67
C LEU A 120 3.08 11.41 -16.33
N PHE A 121 3.12 12.16 -15.25
CA PHE A 121 3.13 11.60 -13.89
C PHE A 121 1.91 10.71 -13.63
N GLU A 122 0.70 11.19 -13.91
CA GLU A 122 -0.54 10.43 -13.70
C GLU A 122 -0.58 9.15 -14.55
N ARG A 123 -0.07 9.20 -15.79
CA ARG A 123 0.06 8.03 -16.66
C ARG A 123 1.01 6.98 -16.06
N GLU A 124 2.18 7.40 -15.59
CA GLU A 124 3.16 6.49 -14.99
C GLU A 124 2.68 5.93 -13.62
N VAL A 125 1.96 6.72 -12.82
CA VAL A 125 1.27 6.22 -11.62
C VAL A 125 0.29 5.09 -12.00
N GLY A 126 -0.52 5.30 -13.01
CA GLY A 126 -1.44 4.27 -13.51
C GLY A 126 -0.73 3.00 -13.99
N ARG A 127 0.46 3.14 -14.59
CA ARG A 127 1.31 2.00 -14.98
C ARG A 127 1.83 1.26 -13.75
N ALA A 128 2.39 1.97 -12.76
CA ALA A 128 2.92 1.38 -11.53
C ALA A 128 1.83 0.64 -10.73
N ILE A 129 0.63 1.21 -10.62
CA ILE A 129 -0.52 0.55 -9.96
C ILE A 129 -0.87 -0.76 -10.66
N ARG A 130 -0.93 -0.77 -11.99
CA ARG A 130 -1.19 -2.00 -12.75
C ARG A 130 -0.11 -3.05 -12.53
N GLN A 131 1.15 -2.65 -12.52
CA GLN A 131 2.28 -3.55 -12.28
C GLN A 131 2.23 -4.18 -10.89
N VAL A 132 1.91 -3.40 -9.85
CA VAL A 132 1.72 -3.93 -8.48
C VAL A 132 0.53 -4.87 -8.40
N LYS A 133 -0.59 -4.52 -9.06
CA LYS A 133 -1.83 -5.31 -8.99
C LYS A 133 -1.74 -6.64 -9.73
N TYR A 134 -1.07 -6.65 -10.87
CA TYR A 134 -1.04 -7.83 -11.76
C TYR A 134 0.33 -8.52 -11.80
N GLY A 135 1.34 -7.94 -11.13
CA GLY A 135 2.72 -8.43 -11.14
C GLY A 135 3.36 -8.33 -12.51
N PHE A 136 4.47 -9.03 -12.65
CA PHE A 136 5.18 -9.19 -13.93
C PHE A 136 4.66 -10.37 -14.76
N SER A 137 3.61 -11.06 -14.29
CA SER A 137 3.02 -12.15 -15.04
C SER A 137 2.26 -11.60 -16.24
N GLY A 138 2.70 -11.90 -17.45
CA GLY A 138 2.04 -11.53 -18.69
C GLY A 138 0.72 -12.29 -18.94
N GLY A 139 -0.06 -12.50 -17.88
CA GLY A 139 -1.39 -13.10 -17.99
C GLY A 139 -2.30 -12.19 -18.78
N SER A 140 -2.91 -12.72 -19.84
CA SER A 140 -3.94 -12.06 -20.63
C SER A 140 -5.06 -11.60 -19.69
N LEU A 141 -5.34 -10.29 -19.67
CA LEU A 141 -6.51 -9.72 -19.00
C LEU A 141 -7.76 -10.08 -19.80
N THR A 142 -8.26 -11.29 -19.62
CA THR A 142 -9.51 -11.72 -20.24
C THR A 142 -10.66 -11.21 -19.36
N ALA A 143 -11.36 -10.18 -19.82
CA ALA A 143 -12.65 -9.83 -19.23
C ALA A 143 -13.65 -10.94 -19.53
N LYS A 144 -14.10 -11.67 -18.51
CA LYS A 144 -15.23 -12.60 -18.67
C LYS A 144 -16.51 -11.77 -18.64
N PRO A 145 -17.29 -11.72 -19.74
CA PRO A 145 -18.60 -11.06 -19.71
C PRO A 145 -19.46 -11.75 -18.67
N ARG A 146 -20.05 -10.99 -17.74
CA ARG A 146 -21.11 -11.50 -16.88
C ARG A 146 -22.36 -11.68 -17.72
N ALA A 147 -22.90 -12.88 -17.77
CA ALA A 147 -24.21 -13.10 -18.29
C ALA A 147 -25.21 -12.31 -17.41
N PHE A 148 -25.94 -11.39 -18.01
CA PHE A 148 -27.11 -10.79 -17.37
C PHE A 148 -28.25 -11.81 -17.50
N ILE A 149 -28.72 -12.30 -16.35
CA ILE A 149 -29.96 -13.08 -16.23
C ILE A 149 -31.03 -12.10 -15.78
#